data_3ad303fa9d276e7a0e48ae1585ec5a7b
#
_entry.id   3ad303fa9d276e7a0e48ae1585ec5a7b
#
_cell.length_a   1.000
_cell.length_b   1.000
_cell.length_c   1.000
_cell.angle_alpha   90.00
_cell.angle_beta   90.00
_cell.angle_gamma   90.00
#
_symmetry.space_group_name_H-M   'P 1'
#
loop_
_entity.id
_entity.type
_entity.pdbx_description
1 polymer ?
#
loop_
_entity_poly.entity_id
_entity_poly.type
_entity_poly.pdbx_seq_one_letter_code
_entity_poly.pdbx_strand_id
1 'polypeptide(L)'
;MKTIIAFTLIFSLFFVVISCGTTSKIEALKPLPSNNSPVVYKNKTSFVAMPVEVTLKEIESQLNKNLTGLIYNDSILSDDKTEMKIWKTAPIKLTEKDGNIVSVIPMKIWAKFKYGTDFMGLNDTREVNLNGTITLNSKTHLSNWKLTTVSKLEDFEWSESPSILVAGKNVPITYIINPTLSIFKSKIAKKIDKAIDETCDFKPQVLSVLEKLSTPFLTSEQYETWFKMVPMELYVTEAKLSKSKITLNMGLKCNMQTMVGQEPKNSFDAAKIVLKPVASIPENTTASVVAVSTYESASKIVTKNFQGQEFASGSRKIAVQKVDLWQKDGKMIIALDILGSINGTIYLSGIPNYNPISKEIYFDQMDYVLNTKGILTKSANWLLQGTILRKIQENCRYSIKGNLEEGKKSMNPYLSNYSPMKGVFVNGTLNDFEFEKVEL
;
A
#
# COMPACT_ATOMS: atom_id res chain seq x y z
N MET A 1 58.12 -17.77 67.11
CA MET A 1 57.86 -17.22 65.76
C MET A 1 56.63 -17.83 65.10
N LYS A 2 56.25 -19.10 65.23
CA LYS A 2 55.10 -19.71 64.57
C LYS A 2 53.75 -19.25 65.14
N THR A 3 53.68 -18.86 66.40
CA THR A 3 52.44 -18.40 67.05
C THR A 3 52.09 -16.93 66.72
N ILE A 4 53.07 -16.09 66.42
CA ILE A 4 52.80 -14.68 66.03
C ILE A 4 52.34 -14.57 64.63
N ILE A 5 52.81 -15.45 63.71
CA ILE A 5 52.34 -15.49 62.29
C ILE A 5 50.92 -15.98 62.20
N ALA A 6 50.45 -16.92 63.04
CA ALA A 6 49.12 -17.38 63.07
C ALA A 6 48.11 -16.30 63.55
N PHE A 7 48.53 -15.46 64.51
CA PHE A 7 47.66 -14.37 65.01
C PHE A 7 47.52 -13.21 64.01
N THR A 8 48.56 -12.89 63.25
CA THR A 8 48.52 -11.87 62.19
C THR A 8 47.67 -12.32 61.00
N LEU A 9 47.71 -13.62 60.67
CA LEU A 9 46.87 -14.17 59.59
C LEU A 9 45.40 -14.23 59.96
N ILE A 10 45.05 -14.55 61.19
CA ILE A 10 43.65 -14.53 61.70
C ILE A 10 43.10 -13.09 61.82
N PHE A 11 43.96 -12.10 62.23
CA PHE A 11 43.58 -10.69 62.28
C PHE A 11 43.40 -10.07 60.89
N SER A 12 44.18 -10.49 59.88
CA SER A 12 44.06 -10.11 58.49
C SER A 12 42.77 -10.71 57.84
N LEU A 13 42.40 -11.94 58.26
CA LEU A 13 41.17 -12.57 57.74
C LEU A 13 39.88 -11.95 58.30
N PHE A 14 39.98 -11.31 59.49
CA PHE A 14 38.82 -10.63 60.13
C PHE A 14 38.53 -9.27 59.51
N PHE A 15 39.50 -8.62 58.83
CA PHE A 15 39.31 -7.36 58.13
C PHE A 15 38.70 -7.51 56.74
N VAL A 16 38.72 -8.71 56.14
CA VAL A 16 38.16 -8.97 54.80
C VAL A 16 36.64 -9.20 54.85
N VAL A 17 36.05 -9.42 56.01
CA VAL A 17 34.60 -9.77 56.16
C VAL A 17 33.71 -8.57 56.54
N ILE A 18 34.27 -7.35 56.69
CA ILE A 18 33.50 -6.17 57.09
C ILE A 18 33.24 -5.19 55.92
N SER A 19 33.41 -5.65 54.68
CA SER A 19 32.96 -4.87 53.51
C SER A 19 31.60 -5.36 53.02
N CYS A 20 30.69 -5.61 53.95
CA CYS A 20 29.26 -5.69 53.60
C CYS A 20 28.75 -4.24 53.55
N GLY A 21 28.96 -3.58 52.43
CA GLY A 21 28.33 -2.30 52.17
C GLY A 21 26.83 -2.53 52.20
N THR A 22 26.17 -2.05 53.27
CA THR A 22 24.71 -2.00 53.38
C THR A 22 24.22 -1.11 52.24
N THR A 23 23.86 -1.72 51.09
CA THR A 23 23.20 -1.00 50.03
C THR A 23 21.82 -0.56 50.52
N SER A 24 21.60 0.74 50.58
CA SER A 24 20.32 1.30 50.95
C SER A 24 19.23 0.89 49.92
N LYS A 25 18.06 0.46 50.41
CA LYS A 25 16.93 0.08 49.56
C LYS A 25 15.95 1.23 49.46
N ILE A 26 15.46 1.51 48.28
CA ILE A 26 14.37 2.46 48.02
C ILE A 26 13.02 1.70 48.11
N GLU A 27 12.11 2.15 48.95
CA GLU A 27 10.75 1.62 49.07
C GLU A 27 9.73 2.74 48.79
N ALA A 28 9.71 3.21 47.55
CA ALA A 28 8.75 4.21 47.11
C ALA A 28 7.40 3.58 46.75
N LEU A 29 6.29 4.24 47.12
CA LEU A 29 4.98 3.80 46.67
C LEU A 29 4.81 3.99 45.16
N LYS A 30 4.35 2.94 44.49
CA LYS A 30 4.09 2.98 43.05
C LYS A 30 2.93 3.97 42.76
N PRO A 31 3.17 4.99 41.92
CA PRO A 31 2.09 5.86 41.44
C PRO A 31 1.10 5.04 40.61
N LEU A 32 -0.17 5.04 41.00
CA LEU A 32 -1.19 4.32 40.24
C LEU A 32 -1.44 5.01 38.90
N PRO A 33 -1.69 4.25 37.81
CA PRO A 33 -2.11 4.81 36.54
C PRO A 33 -3.42 5.59 36.69
N SER A 34 -3.63 6.61 35.87
CA SER A 34 -4.94 7.25 35.75
C SER A 34 -5.95 6.29 35.12
N ASN A 35 -7.17 6.21 35.71
CA ASN A 35 -8.28 5.46 35.12
C ASN A 35 -8.93 6.24 33.96
N ASN A 36 -8.15 6.75 33.03
CA ASN A 36 -8.67 7.46 31.89
C ASN A 36 -9.13 6.45 30.82
N SER A 37 -10.20 6.80 30.10
CA SER A 37 -10.58 6.06 28.91
C SER A 37 -9.40 5.97 27.95
N PRO A 38 -9.28 4.86 27.19
CA PRO A 38 -8.23 4.75 26.19
C PRO A 38 -8.20 5.98 25.28
N VAL A 39 -7.01 6.51 25.01
CA VAL A 39 -6.85 7.66 24.13
C VAL A 39 -7.38 7.29 22.76
N VAL A 40 -8.42 7.99 22.30
CA VAL A 40 -8.92 7.86 20.94
C VAL A 40 -8.07 8.78 20.07
N TYR A 41 -7.01 8.24 19.49
CA TYR A 41 -6.23 8.98 18.51
C TYR A 41 -7.02 9.15 17.20
N LYS A 42 -7.03 10.38 16.67
CA LYS A 42 -7.66 10.67 15.38
C LYS A 42 -6.70 10.29 14.27
N ASN A 43 -7.07 9.26 13.50
CA ASN A 43 -6.37 8.99 12.26
C ASN A 43 -6.54 10.18 11.31
N LYS A 44 -5.43 10.77 10.89
CA LYS A 44 -5.43 11.71 9.76
C LYS A 44 -5.55 10.90 8.48
N THR A 45 -6.54 11.23 7.68
CA THR A 45 -6.72 10.58 6.39
C THR A 45 -5.65 11.06 5.41
N SER A 46 -4.98 10.13 4.80
CA SER A 46 -4.00 10.34 3.75
C SER A 46 -4.64 10.28 2.38
N PHE A 47 -4.12 11.05 1.46
CA PHE A 47 -4.48 10.98 0.05
C PHE A 47 -3.22 10.78 -0.78
N VAL A 48 -3.10 9.61 -1.42
CA VAL A 48 -1.93 9.23 -2.22
C VAL A 48 -2.31 9.26 -3.69
N ALA A 49 -1.72 10.17 -4.46
CA ALA A 49 -1.87 10.22 -5.91
C ALA A 49 -0.89 9.29 -6.60
N MET A 50 -1.39 8.56 -7.58
CA MET A 50 -0.62 7.60 -8.37
C MET A 50 -0.97 7.77 -9.84
N PRO A 51 -0.07 8.26 -10.69
CA PRO A 51 -0.26 8.19 -12.14
C PRO A 51 -0.20 6.72 -12.59
N VAL A 52 -1.13 6.31 -13.42
CA VAL A 52 -1.23 4.96 -13.97
C VAL A 52 -1.10 5.04 -15.49
N GLU A 53 -0.23 4.23 -16.06
CA GLU A 53 -0.07 4.09 -17.49
C GLU A 53 -0.35 2.66 -17.92
N VAL A 54 -1.17 2.48 -18.96
CA VAL A 54 -1.42 1.19 -19.60
C VAL A 54 -1.06 1.28 -21.06
N THR A 55 -0.16 0.42 -21.55
CA THR A 55 0.26 0.45 -22.95
C THR A 55 -0.75 -0.25 -23.85
N LEU A 56 -0.95 0.26 -25.08
CA LEU A 56 -1.77 -0.43 -26.08
C LEU A 56 -1.23 -1.83 -26.40
N LYS A 57 0.09 -2.03 -26.33
CA LYS A 57 0.71 -3.34 -26.52
C LYS A 57 0.26 -4.37 -25.48
N GLU A 58 0.04 -3.95 -24.23
CA GLU A 58 -0.46 -4.85 -23.20
C GLU A 58 -1.94 -5.19 -23.45
N ILE A 59 -2.76 -4.20 -23.80
CA ILE A 59 -4.16 -4.43 -24.20
C ILE A 59 -4.23 -5.37 -25.40
N GLU A 60 -3.40 -5.13 -26.43
CA GLU A 60 -3.28 -5.98 -27.61
C GLU A 60 -2.94 -7.43 -27.23
N SER A 61 -1.97 -7.62 -26.34
CA SER A 61 -1.56 -8.94 -25.87
C SER A 61 -2.71 -9.67 -25.18
N GLN A 62 -3.41 -9.01 -24.26
CA GLN A 62 -4.54 -9.60 -23.55
C GLN A 62 -5.73 -9.88 -24.48
N LEU A 63 -6.04 -8.95 -25.38
CA LEU A 63 -7.10 -9.10 -26.36
C LEU A 63 -6.84 -10.31 -27.26
N ASN A 64 -5.61 -10.47 -27.76
CA ASN A 64 -5.21 -11.60 -28.58
C ASN A 64 -5.24 -12.94 -27.83
N LYS A 65 -5.00 -12.93 -26.52
CA LYS A 65 -5.10 -14.11 -25.66
C LYS A 65 -6.57 -14.53 -25.46
N ASN A 66 -7.47 -13.57 -25.30
CA ASN A 66 -8.88 -13.83 -25.00
C ASN A 66 -9.72 -14.07 -26.26
N LEU A 67 -9.39 -13.41 -27.38
CA LEU A 67 -10.05 -13.62 -28.65
C LEU A 67 -9.22 -14.57 -29.54
N THR A 68 -9.60 -15.85 -29.53
CA THR A 68 -8.94 -16.90 -30.32
C THR A 68 -9.96 -17.68 -31.14
N GLY A 69 -9.60 -18.05 -32.38
CA GLY A 69 -10.43 -18.89 -33.22
C GLY A 69 -11.76 -18.23 -33.60
N LEU A 70 -12.88 -18.88 -33.27
CA LEU A 70 -14.23 -18.39 -33.56
C LEU A 70 -14.58 -17.22 -32.62
N ILE A 71 -14.63 -16.00 -33.18
CA ILE A 71 -14.88 -14.79 -32.41
C ILE A 71 -16.36 -14.32 -32.48
N TYR A 72 -17.11 -14.78 -33.47
CA TYR A 72 -18.53 -14.50 -33.62
C TYR A 72 -19.25 -15.69 -34.21
N ASN A 73 -20.42 -16.03 -33.67
CA ASN A 73 -21.29 -17.07 -34.16
C ASN A 73 -22.75 -16.59 -34.08
N ASP A 74 -23.40 -16.53 -35.23
CA ASP A 74 -24.83 -16.31 -35.39
C ASP A 74 -25.36 -17.50 -36.19
N SER A 75 -26.20 -18.32 -35.59
CA SER A 75 -26.71 -19.57 -36.16
C SER A 75 -28.22 -19.51 -36.45
N ILE A 76 -28.83 -18.34 -36.39
CA ILE A 76 -30.30 -18.18 -36.56
C ILE A 76 -30.60 -17.48 -37.88
N LEU A 77 -30.93 -18.27 -38.89
CA LEU A 77 -31.27 -17.76 -40.22
C LEU A 77 -32.63 -17.05 -40.27
N SER A 78 -33.52 -17.35 -39.31
CA SER A 78 -34.94 -16.91 -39.38
C SER A 78 -35.17 -15.49 -38.89
N ASP A 79 -34.26 -14.90 -38.10
CA ASP A 79 -34.42 -13.57 -37.50
C ASP A 79 -34.05 -12.43 -38.47
N ASP A 80 -32.94 -12.58 -39.20
CA ASP A 80 -32.44 -11.57 -40.16
C ASP A 80 -32.05 -12.15 -41.54
N LYS A 81 -32.47 -13.39 -41.83
CA LYS A 81 -32.18 -14.12 -43.07
C LYS A 81 -30.67 -14.42 -43.29
N THR A 82 -29.87 -14.42 -42.21
CA THR A 82 -28.42 -14.63 -42.30
C THR A 82 -27.88 -15.43 -41.14
N GLU A 83 -27.09 -16.46 -41.42
CA GLU A 83 -26.21 -17.10 -40.44
C GLU A 83 -24.77 -16.65 -40.71
N MET A 84 -23.95 -16.47 -39.64
CA MET A 84 -22.59 -16.03 -39.82
C MET A 84 -21.65 -16.60 -38.74
N LYS A 85 -20.46 -17.00 -39.19
CA LYS A 85 -19.37 -17.36 -38.32
C LYS A 85 -18.12 -16.56 -38.73
N ILE A 86 -17.42 -16.00 -37.74
CA ILE A 86 -16.21 -15.20 -37.97
C ILE A 86 -15.09 -15.75 -37.11
N TRP A 87 -13.99 -16.06 -37.75
CA TRP A 87 -12.76 -16.50 -37.12
C TRP A 87 -11.67 -15.45 -37.27
N LYS A 88 -10.97 -15.19 -36.17
CA LYS A 88 -9.73 -14.45 -36.21
C LYS A 88 -8.65 -15.31 -36.86
N THR A 89 -7.99 -14.82 -37.91
CA THR A 89 -6.98 -15.56 -38.67
C THR A 89 -5.54 -15.20 -38.31
N ALA A 90 -5.32 -13.99 -37.76
CA ALA A 90 -4.00 -13.53 -37.31
C ALA A 90 -4.16 -12.60 -36.09
N PRO A 91 -3.07 -12.24 -35.40
CA PRO A 91 -3.13 -11.33 -34.24
C PRO A 91 -3.77 -9.98 -34.60
N ILE A 92 -4.63 -9.50 -33.71
CA ILE A 92 -5.19 -8.14 -33.73
C ILE A 92 -4.05 -7.18 -33.45
N LYS A 93 -3.95 -6.10 -34.21
CA LYS A 93 -3.00 -5.00 -33.98
C LYS A 93 -3.75 -3.75 -33.50
N LEU A 94 -3.20 -3.13 -32.45
CA LEU A 94 -3.74 -1.88 -31.90
C LEU A 94 -2.76 -0.74 -32.16
N THR A 95 -3.30 0.36 -32.66
CA THR A 95 -2.56 1.62 -32.84
C THR A 95 -3.36 2.79 -32.30
N GLU A 96 -2.76 3.93 -32.15
CA GLU A 96 -3.44 5.16 -31.74
C GLU A 96 -3.52 6.11 -32.93
N LYS A 97 -4.71 6.71 -33.13
CA LYS A 97 -4.94 7.75 -34.15
C LYS A 97 -5.95 8.75 -33.57
N ASP A 98 -5.55 10.00 -33.48
CA ASP A 98 -6.41 11.11 -33.01
C ASP A 98 -7.08 10.86 -31.64
N GLY A 99 -6.34 10.26 -30.70
CA GLY A 99 -6.81 9.92 -29.36
C GLY A 99 -7.81 8.74 -29.31
N ASN A 100 -7.95 8.00 -30.40
CA ASN A 100 -8.77 6.78 -30.50
C ASN A 100 -7.88 5.54 -30.67
N ILE A 101 -8.40 4.39 -30.27
CA ILE A 101 -7.77 3.09 -30.59
C ILE A 101 -8.21 2.65 -31.98
N VAL A 102 -7.27 2.43 -32.84
CA VAL A 102 -7.50 1.79 -34.15
C VAL A 102 -7.12 0.32 -34.03
N SER A 103 -8.08 -0.57 -34.28
CA SER A 103 -7.90 -2.02 -34.19
C SER A 103 -7.96 -2.61 -35.59
N VAL A 104 -6.91 -3.31 -36.01
CA VAL A 104 -6.82 -4.02 -37.28
C VAL A 104 -6.97 -5.51 -37.03
N ILE A 105 -8.02 -6.14 -37.59
CA ILE A 105 -8.45 -7.49 -37.26
C ILE A 105 -8.54 -8.32 -38.53
N PRO A 106 -7.55 -9.18 -38.83
CA PRO A 106 -7.64 -10.16 -39.93
C PRO A 106 -8.62 -11.28 -39.57
N MET A 107 -9.54 -11.58 -40.49
CA MET A 107 -10.59 -12.54 -40.25
C MET A 107 -10.99 -13.36 -41.46
N LYS A 108 -11.54 -14.55 -41.19
CA LYS A 108 -12.29 -15.37 -42.13
C LYS A 108 -13.76 -15.32 -41.72
N ILE A 109 -14.63 -15.10 -42.70
CA ILE A 109 -16.08 -15.07 -42.51
C ILE A 109 -16.69 -16.20 -43.33
N TRP A 110 -17.49 -17.04 -42.69
CA TRP A 110 -18.46 -17.89 -43.33
C TRP A 110 -19.83 -17.26 -43.12
N ALA A 111 -20.56 -17.04 -44.19
CA ALA A 111 -21.91 -16.52 -44.12
C ALA A 111 -22.86 -17.33 -45.00
N LYS A 112 -24.06 -17.58 -44.51
CA LYS A 112 -25.15 -18.18 -45.25
C LYS A 112 -26.29 -17.18 -45.23
N PHE A 113 -26.83 -16.85 -46.37
CA PHE A 113 -27.88 -15.87 -46.48
C PHE A 113 -29.03 -16.36 -47.40
N LYS A 114 -30.25 -16.03 -47.02
CA LYS A 114 -31.42 -16.31 -47.77
C LYS A 114 -31.78 -15.07 -48.58
N TYR A 115 -31.89 -15.21 -49.88
CA TYR A 115 -32.23 -14.13 -50.78
C TYR A 115 -33.49 -14.51 -51.61
N GLY A 116 -34.13 -13.50 -52.18
CA GLY A 116 -35.40 -13.67 -52.87
C GLY A 116 -36.59 -13.39 -51.95
N THR A 117 -37.79 -13.75 -52.45
CA THR A 117 -39.02 -13.55 -51.74
C THR A 117 -39.66 -14.90 -51.39
N ASP A 118 -40.29 -15.01 -50.25
CA ASP A 118 -41.05 -16.22 -49.85
C ASP A 118 -42.36 -16.35 -50.67
N PHE A 119 -42.71 -15.32 -51.44
CA PHE A 119 -43.83 -15.33 -52.36
C PHE A 119 -43.57 -16.27 -53.56
N MET A 120 -44.40 -17.26 -53.75
CA MET A 120 -44.28 -18.33 -54.77
C MET A 120 -43.04 -19.23 -54.63
N GLY A 121 -42.40 -19.28 -53.45
CA GLY A 121 -41.22 -20.12 -53.25
C GLY A 121 -39.95 -19.66 -53.98
N LEU A 122 -39.90 -18.44 -54.45
CA LEU A 122 -38.74 -17.86 -55.17
C LEU A 122 -37.65 -17.40 -54.23
N ASN A 123 -37.23 -18.25 -53.30
CA ASN A 123 -36.11 -18.00 -52.42
C ASN A 123 -35.02 -19.06 -52.62
N ASP A 124 -33.79 -18.66 -52.44
CA ASP A 124 -32.62 -19.55 -52.45
C ASP A 124 -31.69 -19.20 -51.29
N THR A 125 -30.88 -20.13 -50.86
CA THR A 125 -29.92 -19.97 -49.79
C THR A 125 -28.55 -20.21 -50.35
N ARG A 126 -27.62 -19.27 -50.11
CA ARG A 126 -26.23 -19.38 -50.56
C ARG A 126 -25.27 -19.24 -49.40
N GLU A 127 -24.17 -19.95 -49.52
CA GLU A 127 -23.06 -19.90 -48.58
C GLU A 127 -21.84 -19.27 -49.26
N VAL A 128 -21.12 -18.44 -48.52
CA VAL A 128 -19.90 -17.79 -48.97
C VAL A 128 -18.83 -17.87 -47.91
N ASN A 129 -17.58 -18.01 -48.35
CA ASN A 129 -16.40 -17.91 -47.54
C ASN A 129 -15.60 -16.70 -48.01
N LEU A 130 -15.28 -15.83 -47.05
CA LEU A 130 -14.65 -14.55 -47.33
C LEU A 130 -13.45 -14.38 -46.42
N ASN A 131 -12.38 -13.81 -46.93
CA ASN A 131 -11.21 -13.44 -46.17
C ASN A 131 -10.99 -11.93 -46.27
N GLY A 132 -10.69 -11.29 -45.19
CA GLY A 132 -10.47 -9.85 -45.19
C GLY A 132 -9.92 -9.32 -43.86
N THR A 133 -9.77 -8.02 -43.85
CA THR A 133 -9.30 -7.29 -42.70
C THR A 133 -10.30 -6.20 -42.36
N ILE A 134 -10.72 -6.12 -41.12
CA ILE A 134 -11.56 -5.04 -40.60
C ILE A 134 -10.73 -4.06 -39.81
N THR A 135 -10.93 -2.77 -40.05
CA THR A 135 -10.37 -1.68 -39.25
C THR A 135 -11.47 -0.99 -38.48
N LEU A 136 -11.35 -1.03 -37.15
CA LEU A 136 -12.27 -0.37 -36.23
C LEU A 136 -11.58 0.85 -35.58
N ASN A 137 -12.30 1.96 -35.50
CA ASN A 137 -11.93 3.14 -34.75
C ASN A 137 -12.77 3.19 -33.48
N SER A 138 -12.12 3.13 -32.30
CA SER A 138 -12.75 2.95 -31.01
C SER A 138 -12.44 4.13 -30.09
N LYS A 139 -13.49 4.85 -29.66
CA LYS A 139 -13.37 5.82 -28.57
C LYS A 139 -13.37 5.08 -27.24
N THR A 140 -12.42 5.43 -26.39
CA THR A 140 -12.28 4.81 -25.07
C THR A 140 -12.91 5.68 -24.00
N HIS A 141 -13.48 5.01 -22.99
CA HIS A 141 -14.03 5.64 -21.80
C HIS A 141 -13.82 4.74 -20.58
N LEU A 142 -13.41 5.29 -19.44
CA LEU A 142 -13.29 4.54 -18.20
C LEU A 142 -14.61 4.63 -17.43
N SER A 143 -15.29 3.51 -17.24
CA SER A 143 -16.52 3.42 -16.48
C SER A 143 -16.53 2.19 -15.58
N ASN A 144 -16.89 2.36 -14.31
CA ASN A 144 -17.04 1.25 -13.36
C ASN A 144 -15.90 0.23 -13.37
N TRP A 145 -14.65 0.68 -13.24
CA TRP A 145 -13.45 -0.16 -13.24
C TRP A 145 -13.04 -0.75 -14.59
N LYS A 146 -13.77 -0.46 -15.64
CA LYS A 146 -13.55 -1.04 -16.96
C LYS A 146 -13.20 0.04 -17.99
N LEU A 147 -12.26 -0.31 -18.87
CA LEU A 147 -12.07 0.45 -20.08
C LEU A 147 -13.12 -0.01 -21.09
N THR A 148 -14.13 0.80 -21.30
CA THR A 148 -15.17 0.56 -22.30
C THR A 148 -14.80 1.24 -23.61
N THR A 149 -15.24 0.66 -24.72
CA THR A 149 -15.05 1.23 -26.06
C THR A 149 -16.38 1.38 -26.79
N VAL A 150 -16.43 2.37 -27.66
CA VAL A 150 -17.47 2.51 -28.66
C VAL A 150 -16.82 2.52 -30.01
N SER A 151 -16.84 1.37 -30.67
CA SER A 151 -16.18 1.13 -31.94
C SER A 151 -17.07 1.46 -33.14
N LYS A 152 -16.47 2.10 -34.14
CA LYS A 152 -17.04 2.30 -35.45
C LYS A 152 -16.17 1.64 -36.48
N LEU A 153 -16.79 1.01 -37.49
CA LEU A 153 -16.05 0.51 -38.63
C LEU A 153 -15.49 1.70 -39.42
N GLU A 154 -14.18 1.73 -39.58
CA GLU A 154 -13.48 2.72 -40.42
C GLU A 154 -13.32 2.15 -41.82
N ASP A 155 -12.84 0.90 -41.92
CA ASP A 155 -12.60 0.27 -43.21
C ASP A 155 -12.81 -1.24 -43.18
N PHE A 156 -13.02 -1.81 -44.34
CA PHE A 156 -13.07 -3.25 -44.58
C PHE A 156 -12.40 -3.58 -45.92
N GLU A 157 -11.30 -4.29 -45.86
CA GLU A 157 -10.53 -4.72 -47.03
C GLU A 157 -10.70 -6.22 -47.26
N TRP A 158 -11.15 -6.60 -48.45
CA TRP A 158 -11.17 -7.99 -48.87
C TRP A 158 -9.78 -8.44 -49.29
N SER A 159 -9.36 -9.63 -48.86
CA SER A 159 -8.12 -10.25 -49.37
C SER A 159 -8.29 -10.70 -50.84
N GLU A 160 -9.52 -11.09 -51.20
CA GLU A 160 -9.93 -11.45 -52.54
C GLU A 160 -11.34 -10.93 -52.78
N SER A 161 -11.65 -10.50 -54.00
CA SER A 161 -13.03 -10.03 -54.35
C SER A 161 -14.02 -11.15 -54.11
N PRO A 162 -15.09 -10.90 -53.31
CA PRO A 162 -16.13 -11.88 -53.07
C PRO A 162 -16.75 -12.35 -54.37
N SER A 163 -16.68 -13.66 -54.62
CA SER A 163 -17.25 -14.28 -55.83
C SER A 163 -17.85 -15.65 -55.52
N ILE A 164 -18.82 -16.06 -56.28
CA ILE A 164 -19.39 -17.41 -56.32
C ILE A 164 -19.16 -18.07 -57.66
N LEU A 165 -18.99 -19.38 -57.65
CA LEU A 165 -18.85 -20.14 -58.86
C LEU A 165 -20.23 -20.44 -59.45
N VAL A 166 -20.53 -19.88 -60.59
CA VAL A 166 -21.79 -20.13 -61.32
C VAL A 166 -21.42 -20.67 -62.70
N ALA A 167 -21.84 -21.90 -63.01
CA ALA A 167 -21.56 -22.58 -64.29
C ALA A 167 -20.04 -22.57 -64.69
N GLY A 168 -19.13 -22.76 -63.67
CA GLY A 168 -17.69 -22.77 -63.84
C GLY A 168 -17.02 -21.39 -64.01
N LYS A 169 -17.77 -20.29 -63.85
CA LYS A 169 -17.24 -18.91 -63.87
C LYS A 169 -17.37 -18.25 -62.54
N ASN A 170 -16.36 -17.55 -62.08
CA ASN A 170 -16.39 -16.72 -60.89
C ASN A 170 -17.23 -15.46 -61.16
N VAL A 171 -18.36 -15.32 -60.47
CA VAL A 171 -19.24 -14.16 -60.56
C VAL A 171 -19.05 -13.30 -59.31
N PRO A 172 -18.63 -12.04 -59.46
CA PRO A 172 -18.50 -11.14 -58.32
C PRO A 172 -19.83 -10.92 -57.59
N ILE A 173 -19.87 -11.02 -56.27
CA ILE A 173 -21.07 -10.85 -55.43
C ILE A 173 -20.93 -9.68 -54.44
N THR A 174 -19.93 -8.81 -54.61
CA THR A 174 -19.68 -7.63 -53.78
C THR A 174 -20.90 -6.76 -53.62
N TYR A 175 -21.74 -6.62 -54.63
CA TYR A 175 -23.00 -5.88 -54.59
C TYR A 175 -24.08 -6.50 -53.68
N ILE A 176 -24.01 -7.81 -53.42
CA ILE A 176 -24.88 -8.52 -52.50
C ILE A 176 -24.29 -8.48 -51.08
N ILE A 177 -22.97 -8.65 -50.97
CA ILE A 177 -22.27 -8.79 -49.71
C ILE A 177 -22.15 -7.43 -48.99
N ASN A 178 -21.83 -6.35 -49.69
CA ASN A 178 -21.61 -5.03 -49.10
C ASN A 178 -22.80 -4.48 -48.30
N PRO A 179 -24.07 -4.55 -48.77
CA PRO A 179 -25.22 -4.16 -47.93
C PRO A 179 -25.37 -5.03 -46.69
N THR A 180 -25.16 -6.35 -46.85
CA THR A 180 -25.25 -7.30 -45.73
C THR A 180 -24.16 -7.03 -44.70
N LEU A 181 -22.93 -6.73 -45.12
CA LEU A 181 -21.85 -6.31 -44.24
C LEU A 181 -22.20 -5.10 -43.36
N SER A 182 -23.04 -4.17 -43.87
CA SER A 182 -23.41 -3.01 -43.06
C SER A 182 -24.17 -3.38 -41.78
N ILE A 183 -24.98 -4.45 -41.85
CA ILE A 183 -25.67 -5.02 -40.68
C ILE A 183 -24.66 -5.64 -39.70
N PHE A 184 -23.65 -6.34 -40.23
CA PHE A 184 -22.66 -7.02 -39.43
C PHE A 184 -21.60 -6.08 -38.83
N LYS A 185 -21.32 -4.95 -39.50
CA LYS A 185 -20.40 -3.92 -38.98
C LYS A 185 -20.73 -3.59 -37.53
N SER A 186 -22.00 -3.37 -37.22
CA SER A 186 -22.46 -3.07 -35.87
C SER A 186 -22.31 -4.27 -34.91
N LYS A 187 -22.64 -5.50 -35.40
CA LYS A 187 -22.53 -6.73 -34.58
C LYS A 187 -21.08 -7.05 -34.25
N ILE A 188 -20.13 -6.91 -35.21
CA ILE A 188 -18.70 -7.12 -35.02
C ILE A 188 -18.14 -6.06 -34.05
N ALA A 189 -18.42 -4.78 -34.28
CA ALA A 189 -17.97 -3.70 -33.43
C ALA A 189 -18.41 -3.93 -31.96
N LYS A 190 -19.70 -4.25 -31.73
CA LYS A 190 -20.22 -4.57 -30.40
C LYS A 190 -19.53 -5.79 -29.76
N LYS A 191 -19.18 -6.82 -30.57
CA LYS A 191 -18.47 -8.00 -30.06
C LYS A 191 -17.04 -7.66 -29.62
N ILE A 192 -16.34 -6.82 -30.39
CA ILE A 192 -15.01 -6.33 -30.04
C ILE A 192 -15.09 -5.40 -28.81
N ASP A 193 -16.06 -4.49 -28.77
CA ASP A 193 -16.30 -3.63 -27.59
C ASP A 193 -16.50 -4.46 -26.34
N LYS A 194 -17.36 -5.50 -26.41
CA LYS A 194 -17.58 -6.42 -25.30
C LYS A 194 -16.30 -7.18 -24.92
N ALA A 195 -15.50 -7.62 -25.88
CA ALA A 195 -14.26 -8.31 -25.61
C ALA A 195 -13.21 -7.39 -24.95
N ILE A 196 -13.15 -6.13 -25.35
CA ILE A 196 -12.29 -5.13 -24.69
C ILE A 196 -12.80 -4.86 -23.26
N ASP A 197 -14.09 -4.67 -23.05
CA ASP A 197 -14.72 -4.47 -21.75
C ASP A 197 -14.43 -5.64 -20.78
N GLU A 198 -14.53 -6.88 -21.25
CA GLU A 198 -14.22 -8.08 -20.46
C GLU A 198 -12.71 -8.25 -20.19
N THR A 199 -11.87 -7.84 -21.15
CA THR A 199 -10.40 -7.94 -21.04
C THR A 199 -9.82 -6.87 -20.16
N CYS A 200 -10.41 -5.68 -20.16
CA CYS A 200 -9.92 -4.49 -19.48
C CYS A 200 -10.74 -4.18 -18.20
N ASP A 201 -11.15 -5.20 -17.48
CA ASP A 201 -11.70 -5.07 -16.11
C ASP A 201 -10.53 -5.01 -15.12
N PHE A 202 -10.28 -3.84 -14.58
CA PHE A 202 -9.17 -3.59 -13.64
C PHE A 202 -9.54 -3.87 -12.19
N LYS A 203 -10.83 -4.09 -11.88
CA LYS A 203 -11.29 -4.23 -10.49
C LYS A 203 -10.58 -5.35 -9.74
N PRO A 204 -10.49 -6.59 -10.24
CA PRO A 204 -9.85 -7.68 -9.52
C PRO A 204 -8.37 -7.40 -9.22
N GLN A 205 -7.65 -6.83 -10.20
CA GLN A 205 -6.24 -6.53 -10.08
C GLN A 205 -5.99 -5.40 -9.07
N VAL A 206 -6.76 -4.31 -9.15
CA VAL A 206 -6.64 -3.19 -8.21
C VAL A 206 -7.00 -3.62 -6.80
N LEU A 207 -8.08 -4.40 -6.61
CA LEU A 207 -8.44 -4.91 -5.29
C LEU A 207 -7.36 -5.85 -4.73
N SER A 208 -6.75 -6.70 -5.54
CA SER A 208 -5.63 -7.55 -5.13
C SER A 208 -4.41 -6.74 -4.70
N VAL A 209 -4.09 -5.65 -5.40
CA VAL A 209 -3.01 -4.73 -5.00
C VAL A 209 -3.35 -4.04 -3.69
N LEU A 210 -4.57 -3.54 -3.52
CA LEU A 210 -5.01 -2.90 -2.27
C LEU A 210 -4.99 -3.87 -1.09
N GLU A 211 -5.36 -5.13 -1.30
CA GLU A 211 -5.27 -6.18 -0.28
C GLU A 211 -3.82 -6.42 0.17
N LYS A 212 -2.89 -6.53 -0.79
CA LYS A 212 -1.46 -6.65 -0.50
C LYS A 212 -0.91 -5.45 0.26
N LEU A 213 -1.28 -4.22 -0.15
CA LEU A 213 -0.88 -2.99 0.53
C LEU A 213 -1.48 -2.88 1.93
N SER A 214 -2.62 -3.53 2.18
CA SER A 214 -3.31 -3.55 3.47
C SER A 214 -2.80 -4.64 4.40
N THR A 215 -2.05 -5.61 3.88
CA THR A 215 -1.41 -6.64 4.70
C THR A 215 -0.33 -6.01 5.56
N PRO A 216 -0.43 -6.12 6.88
CA PRO A 216 0.60 -5.56 7.76
C PRO A 216 1.97 -6.16 7.45
N PHE A 217 3.00 -5.35 7.53
CA PHE A 217 4.37 -5.82 7.38
C PHE A 217 5.30 -5.21 8.43
N LEU A 218 6.29 -5.98 8.82
CA LEU A 218 7.28 -5.59 9.82
C LEU A 218 8.25 -4.56 9.21
N THR A 219 8.32 -3.37 9.80
CA THR A 219 9.20 -2.29 9.37
C THR A 219 10.49 -2.24 10.18
N SER A 220 10.47 -2.76 11.41
CA SER A 220 11.65 -2.85 12.27
C SER A 220 11.54 -4.05 13.20
N GLU A 221 12.48 -5.00 13.11
CA GLU A 221 12.58 -6.11 14.05
C GLU A 221 13.07 -5.63 15.44
N GLN A 222 13.96 -4.66 15.47
CA GLN A 222 14.52 -4.12 16.71
C GLN A 222 13.45 -3.50 17.62
N TYR A 223 12.49 -2.81 17.00
CA TYR A 223 11.41 -2.10 17.70
C TYR A 223 10.05 -2.81 17.58
N GLU A 224 10.01 -4.01 17.01
CA GLU A 224 8.77 -4.77 16.77
C GLU A 224 7.68 -3.89 16.13
N THR A 225 8.06 -3.15 15.08
CA THR A 225 7.22 -2.10 14.51
C THR A 225 6.57 -2.59 13.22
N TRP A 226 5.25 -2.55 13.18
CA TRP A 226 4.42 -2.99 12.07
C TRP A 226 3.78 -1.80 11.37
N PHE A 227 3.83 -1.76 10.05
CA PHE A 227 3.09 -0.79 9.25
C PHE A 227 1.81 -1.41 8.72
N LYS A 228 0.72 -0.64 8.74
CA LYS A 228 -0.59 -1.01 8.22
C LYS A 228 -1.21 0.14 7.46
N MET A 229 -1.72 -0.14 6.27
CA MET A 229 -2.55 0.77 5.49
C MET A 229 -3.99 0.27 5.45
N VAL A 230 -4.95 1.18 5.65
CA VAL A 230 -6.38 0.88 5.54
C VAL A 230 -6.96 1.71 4.40
N PRO A 231 -7.15 1.14 3.21
CA PRO A 231 -7.81 1.80 2.09
C PRO A 231 -9.26 2.14 2.44
N MET A 232 -9.72 3.33 2.00
CA MET A 232 -11.09 3.81 2.24
C MET A 232 -11.85 4.06 0.94
N GLU A 233 -11.27 4.88 0.06
CA GLU A 233 -11.89 5.31 -1.18
C GLU A 233 -10.83 5.41 -2.27
N LEU A 234 -11.22 5.07 -3.49
CA LEU A 234 -10.36 5.20 -4.65
C LEU A 234 -10.96 6.23 -5.62
N TYR A 235 -10.14 7.16 -6.05
CA TYR A 235 -10.49 8.21 -7.01
C TYR A 235 -9.81 7.95 -8.33
N VAL A 236 -10.43 8.36 -9.43
CA VAL A 236 -9.85 8.20 -10.77
C VAL A 236 -10.24 9.37 -11.67
N THR A 237 -9.29 9.87 -12.45
CA THR A 237 -9.56 10.82 -13.52
C THR A 237 -9.99 10.09 -14.79
N GLU A 238 -10.51 10.82 -15.76
CA GLU A 238 -10.75 10.29 -17.09
C GLU A 238 -9.45 9.79 -17.74
N ALA A 239 -9.57 8.66 -18.45
CA ALA A 239 -8.44 8.08 -19.16
C ALA A 239 -8.14 8.86 -20.44
N LYS A 240 -6.86 9.17 -20.67
CA LYS A 240 -6.39 9.86 -21.89
C LYS A 240 -5.49 8.93 -22.69
N LEU A 241 -5.81 8.74 -23.95
CA LEU A 241 -4.97 7.98 -24.88
C LEU A 241 -4.04 8.95 -25.63
N SER A 242 -2.74 8.72 -25.54
CA SER A 242 -1.71 9.46 -26.27
C SER A 242 -0.46 8.64 -26.41
N LYS A 243 0.21 8.72 -27.56
CA LYS A 243 1.49 8.02 -27.83
C LYS A 243 1.44 6.52 -27.51
N SER A 244 0.35 5.86 -27.91
CA SER A 244 0.13 4.43 -27.66
C SER A 244 0.07 4.01 -26.18
N LYS A 245 -0.25 4.96 -25.29
CA LYS A 245 -0.46 4.75 -23.86
C LYS A 245 -1.77 5.37 -23.43
N ILE A 246 -2.49 4.66 -22.59
CA ILE A 246 -3.61 5.19 -21.80
C ILE A 246 -3.05 5.67 -20.47
N THR A 247 -3.22 6.93 -20.16
CA THR A 247 -2.82 7.54 -18.89
C THR A 247 -4.04 7.99 -18.11
N LEU A 248 -4.03 7.73 -16.81
CA LEU A 248 -5.03 8.22 -15.87
C LEU A 248 -4.37 8.46 -14.51
N ASN A 249 -4.91 9.35 -13.71
CA ASN A 249 -4.46 9.53 -12.35
C ASN A 249 -5.43 8.82 -11.41
N MET A 250 -4.88 8.03 -10.50
CA MET A 250 -5.62 7.41 -9.40
C MET A 250 -5.26 8.09 -8.09
N GLY A 251 -6.21 8.23 -7.20
CA GLY A 251 -6.02 8.75 -5.86
C GLY A 251 -6.57 7.77 -4.83
N LEU A 252 -5.73 7.35 -3.90
CA LEU A 252 -6.12 6.48 -2.80
C LEU A 252 -6.27 7.30 -1.53
N LYS A 253 -7.49 7.35 -0.99
CA LYS A 253 -7.76 7.84 0.36
C LYS A 253 -7.60 6.68 1.33
N CYS A 254 -6.71 6.82 2.30
CA CYS A 254 -6.40 5.75 3.24
C CYS A 254 -6.00 6.30 4.61
N ASN A 255 -6.05 5.44 5.62
CA ASN A 255 -5.42 5.65 6.90
C ASN A 255 -4.13 4.83 6.95
N MET A 256 -3.05 5.43 7.43
CA MET A 256 -1.77 4.78 7.61
C MET A 256 -1.40 4.77 9.08
N GLN A 257 -1.02 3.61 9.58
CA GLN A 257 -0.71 3.39 10.98
C GLN A 257 0.58 2.59 11.11
N THR A 258 1.36 2.92 12.13
CA THR A 258 2.46 2.09 12.61
C THR A 258 2.13 1.63 14.02
N MET A 259 2.25 0.35 14.29
CA MET A 259 1.96 -0.25 15.59
C MET A 259 3.20 -0.92 16.15
N VAL A 260 3.45 -0.72 17.43
CA VAL A 260 4.58 -1.31 18.14
C VAL A 260 4.10 -2.51 18.96
N GLY A 261 4.76 -3.65 18.83
CA GLY A 261 4.46 -4.90 19.54
C GLY A 261 3.83 -5.94 18.63
N GLN A 262 2.59 -6.35 18.92
CA GLN A 262 1.93 -7.42 18.17
C GLN A 262 1.56 -7.02 16.74
N GLU A 263 1.65 -8.00 15.83
CA GLU A 263 1.17 -7.84 14.46
C GLU A 263 -0.33 -7.46 14.44
N PRO A 264 -0.69 -6.34 13.82
CA PRO A 264 -2.09 -5.95 13.70
C PRO A 264 -2.82 -6.85 12.70
N LYS A 265 -4.10 -7.09 12.94
CA LYS A 265 -4.94 -7.86 12.00
C LYS A 265 -5.15 -7.09 10.70
N ASN A 266 -5.11 -7.79 9.57
CA ASN A 266 -5.57 -7.25 8.30
C ASN A 266 -7.07 -6.95 8.39
N SER A 267 -7.46 -5.74 7.98
CA SER A 267 -8.85 -5.26 8.02
C SER A 267 -9.35 -4.82 6.63
N PHE A 268 -8.72 -5.31 5.56
CA PHE A 268 -9.14 -5.02 4.20
C PHE A 268 -10.52 -5.62 3.91
N ASP A 269 -11.40 -4.80 3.35
CA ASP A 269 -12.73 -5.20 2.91
C ASP A 269 -12.96 -4.67 1.49
N ALA A 270 -12.81 -5.55 0.52
CA ALA A 270 -12.97 -5.22 -0.90
C ALA A 270 -14.37 -4.67 -1.25
N ALA A 271 -15.40 -5.05 -0.48
CA ALA A 271 -16.77 -4.58 -0.72
C ALA A 271 -16.96 -3.10 -0.39
N LYS A 272 -16.12 -2.54 0.47
CA LYS A 272 -16.16 -1.12 0.86
C LYS A 272 -15.40 -0.20 -0.08
N ILE A 273 -14.61 -0.76 -1.01
CA ILE A 273 -13.82 0.06 -1.94
C ILE A 273 -14.71 0.51 -3.10
N VAL A 274 -14.95 1.81 -3.14
CA VAL A 274 -15.72 2.46 -4.20
C VAL A 274 -14.79 3.28 -5.07
N LEU A 275 -14.88 3.13 -6.39
CA LEU A 275 -14.19 3.95 -7.37
C LEU A 275 -15.01 5.21 -7.64
N LYS A 276 -14.46 6.37 -7.36
CA LYS A 276 -15.10 7.68 -7.56
C LYS A 276 -14.45 8.43 -8.72
N PRO A 277 -15.17 8.73 -9.81
CA PRO A 277 -14.65 9.57 -10.87
C PRO A 277 -14.52 11.01 -10.38
N VAL A 278 -13.41 11.66 -10.74
CA VAL A 278 -13.10 13.06 -10.42
C VAL A 278 -12.48 13.75 -11.62
N ALA A 279 -12.64 15.06 -11.70
CA ALA A 279 -12.09 15.85 -12.81
C ALA A 279 -10.57 15.95 -12.74
N SER A 280 -10.01 16.05 -11.55
CA SER A 280 -8.56 16.14 -11.34
C SER A 280 -8.16 15.56 -9.98
N ILE A 281 -6.90 15.16 -9.88
CA ILE A 281 -6.24 14.73 -8.66
C ILE A 281 -5.05 15.65 -8.40
N PRO A 282 -4.83 16.10 -7.15
CA PRO A 282 -3.68 16.93 -6.82
C PRO A 282 -2.36 16.26 -7.21
N GLU A 283 -1.43 17.00 -7.78
CA GLU A 283 -0.10 16.48 -8.14
C GLU A 283 0.73 16.18 -6.88
N ASN A 284 0.61 17.04 -5.87
CA ASN A 284 1.28 16.84 -4.58
C ASN A 284 0.33 16.22 -3.59
N THR A 285 0.77 15.16 -2.94
CA THR A 285 0.00 14.45 -1.93
C THR A 285 0.71 14.50 -0.59
N THR A 286 -0.08 14.61 0.48
CA THR A 286 0.40 14.53 1.84
C THR A 286 -0.12 13.26 2.48
N ALA A 287 0.78 12.41 2.93
CA ALA A 287 0.45 11.20 3.67
C ALA A 287 0.76 11.42 5.16
N SER A 288 -0.19 11.09 6.04
CA SER A 288 -0.01 11.14 7.48
C SER A 288 0.01 9.73 8.05
N VAL A 289 1.03 9.42 8.83
CA VAL A 289 1.17 8.12 9.51
C VAL A 289 1.04 8.35 11.00
N VAL A 290 0.16 7.61 11.67
CA VAL A 290 0.01 7.61 13.12
C VAL A 290 0.74 6.40 13.69
N ALA A 291 1.74 6.63 14.53
CA ALA A 291 2.44 5.56 15.26
C ALA A 291 1.78 5.36 16.63
N VAL A 292 1.38 4.13 16.92
CA VAL A 292 0.71 3.75 18.16
C VAL A 292 1.51 2.68 18.88
N SER A 293 1.73 2.87 20.18
CA SER A 293 2.36 1.87 21.04
C SER A 293 1.55 1.74 22.33
N THR A 294 1.40 0.52 22.82
CA THR A 294 0.93 0.30 24.19
C THR A 294 2.06 0.61 25.16
N TYR A 295 1.73 1.03 26.37
CA TYR A 295 2.75 1.22 27.41
C TYR A 295 3.51 -0.06 27.73
N GLU A 296 2.87 -1.23 27.63
CA GLU A 296 3.52 -2.52 27.82
C GLU A 296 4.58 -2.77 26.75
N SER A 297 4.26 -2.58 25.47
CA SER A 297 5.20 -2.74 24.36
C SER A 297 6.34 -1.73 24.44
N ALA A 298 6.02 -0.46 24.73
CA ALA A 298 7.02 0.57 24.94
C ALA A 298 7.96 0.23 26.11
N SER A 299 7.42 -0.26 27.22
CA SER A 299 8.24 -0.69 28.40
C SER A 299 9.23 -1.79 28.07
N LYS A 300 8.80 -2.80 27.30
CA LYS A 300 9.67 -3.89 26.84
C LYS A 300 10.85 -3.37 25.99
N ILE A 301 10.55 -2.50 25.04
CA ILE A 301 11.56 -1.94 24.13
C ILE A 301 12.52 -1.02 24.90
N VAL A 302 12.01 -0.14 25.74
CA VAL A 302 12.82 0.76 26.54
C VAL A 302 13.69 -0.03 27.52
N THR A 303 13.15 -1.08 28.16
CA THR A 303 13.96 -1.98 29.00
C THR A 303 15.11 -2.58 28.23
N LYS A 304 14.86 -3.16 27.04
CA LYS A 304 15.91 -3.77 26.18
C LYS A 304 17.03 -2.79 25.84
N ASN A 305 16.71 -1.51 25.63
CA ASN A 305 17.67 -0.48 25.26
C ASN A 305 18.45 0.10 26.44
N PHE A 306 17.84 0.13 27.63
CA PHE A 306 18.43 0.76 28.82
C PHE A 306 18.97 -0.23 29.86
N GLN A 307 18.63 -1.51 29.76
CA GLN A 307 19.12 -2.52 30.70
C GLN A 307 20.64 -2.58 30.71
N GLY A 308 21.22 -2.49 31.91
CA GLY A 308 22.66 -2.46 32.13
C GLY A 308 23.29 -1.07 31.97
N GLN A 309 22.57 -0.05 31.53
CA GLN A 309 23.10 1.31 31.42
C GLN A 309 23.39 1.87 32.82
N GLU A 310 24.62 2.40 32.99
CA GLU A 310 25.07 2.96 34.25
C GLU A 310 25.02 4.49 34.25
N PHE A 311 24.53 5.04 35.37
CA PHE A 311 24.54 6.47 35.66
C PHE A 311 25.35 6.72 36.92
N ALA A 312 26.37 7.57 36.84
CA ALA A 312 27.29 7.83 37.95
C ALA A 312 27.32 9.31 38.36
N SER A 313 27.50 9.55 39.66
CA SER A 313 27.75 10.85 40.27
C SER A 313 28.84 10.70 41.32
N GLY A 314 30.02 11.17 41.02
CA GLY A 314 31.23 10.90 41.82
C GLY A 314 31.56 9.41 41.91
N SER A 315 31.78 8.89 43.11
CA SER A 315 32.04 7.47 43.38
C SER A 315 30.76 6.60 43.40
N ARG A 316 29.60 7.19 43.30
CA ARG A 316 28.29 6.50 43.39
C ARG A 316 27.75 6.24 42.01
N LYS A 317 27.19 5.04 41.79
CA LYS A 317 26.62 4.63 40.53
C LYS A 317 25.35 3.80 40.70
N ILE A 318 24.48 3.86 39.73
CA ILE A 318 23.30 2.99 39.55
C ILE A 318 23.29 2.40 38.17
N ALA A 319 22.82 1.16 38.04
CA ALA A 319 22.59 0.50 36.76
C ALA A 319 21.10 0.20 36.63
N VAL A 320 20.52 0.49 35.45
CA VAL A 320 19.11 0.19 35.16
C VAL A 320 18.94 -1.30 34.92
N GLN A 321 17.94 -1.91 35.54
CA GLN A 321 17.58 -3.31 35.37
C GLN A 321 16.33 -3.46 34.53
N LYS A 322 15.32 -2.62 34.76
CA LYS A 322 14.04 -2.65 34.07
C LYS A 322 13.43 -1.24 34.01
N VAL A 323 12.65 -1.01 32.97
CA VAL A 323 11.88 0.22 32.78
C VAL A 323 10.43 -0.14 32.57
N ASP A 324 9.53 0.37 33.39
CA ASP A 324 8.09 0.31 33.18
C ASP A 324 7.50 1.71 32.93
N LEU A 325 6.61 1.82 31.97
CA LEU A 325 5.97 3.07 31.54
C LEU A 325 4.47 3.00 31.73
N TRP A 326 3.86 4.12 32.14
CA TRP A 326 2.40 4.32 32.13
C TRP A 326 2.06 5.81 32.20
N GLN A 327 0.79 6.14 31.95
CA GLN A 327 0.31 7.52 32.03
C GLN A 327 -0.35 7.80 33.39
N LYS A 328 -0.05 8.97 33.93
CA LYS A 328 -0.75 9.53 35.09
C LYS A 328 -0.87 11.04 34.95
N ASP A 329 -2.12 11.55 35.07
CA ASP A 329 -2.45 12.98 35.10
C ASP A 329 -1.79 13.80 33.96
N GLY A 330 -1.83 13.25 32.72
CA GLY A 330 -1.27 13.88 31.53
C GLY A 330 0.26 13.81 31.41
N LYS A 331 0.94 13.10 32.31
CA LYS A 331 2.38 12.85 32.27
C LYS A 331 2.69 11.38 32.10
N MET A 332 3.81 11.06 31.44
CA MET A 332 4.36 9.71 31.44
C MET A 332 5.08 9.46 32.75
N ILE A 333 4.76 8.37 33.43
CA ILE A 333 5.53 7.85 34.55
C ILE A 333 6.52 6.86 34.02
N ILE A 334 7.79 7.01 34.47
CA ILE A 334 8.92 6.16 34.14
C ILE A 334 9.39 5.53 35.44
N ALA A 335 9.13 4.24 35.64
CA ALA A 335 9.66 3.47 36.73
C ALA A 335 10.98 2.83 36.31
N LEU A 336 12.05 3.15 37.03
CA LEU A 336 13.38 2.57 36.81
C LEU A 336 13.72 1.66 37.98
N ASP A 337 13.80 0.35 37.74
CA ASP A 337 14.40 -0.58 38.68
C ASP A 337 15.91 -0.46 38.58
N ILE A 338 16.57 -0.13 39.67
CA ILE A 338 18.00 0.17 39.72
C ILE A 338 18.73 -0.69 40.71
N LEU A 339 19.99 -1.01 40.38
CA LEU A 339 20.95 -1.66 41.25
C LEU A 339 22.25 -0.84 41.33
N GLY A 340 22.96 -0.90 42.47
CA GLY A 340 24.26 -0.28 42.61
C GLY A 340 24.45 0.35 43.98
N SER A 341 24.87 1.61 44.06
CA SER A 341 25.04 2.35 45.32
C SER A 341 23.70 2.50 46.08
N ILE A 342 22.60 2.32 45.41
CA ILE A 342 21.28 2.19 45.99
C ILE A 342 20.46 1.23 45.13
N ASN A 343 19.59 0.43 45.72
CA ASN A 343 18.76 -0.57 45.05
C ASN A 343 17.25 -0.25 45.24
N GLY A 344 16.45 -0.61 44.24
CA GLY A 344 14.98 -0.45 44.30
C GLY A 344 14.44 0.28 43.07
N THR A 345 13.20 0.76 43.20
CA THR A 345 12.51 1.44 42.09
C THR A 345 12.45 2.94 42.33
N ILE A 346 12.90 3.74 41.38
CA ILE A 346 12.67 5.18 41.36
C ILE A 346 11.58 5.51 40.32
N TYR A 347 10.72 6.48 40.65
CA TYR A 347 9.66 6.92 39.77
C TYR A 347 9.95 8.35 39.31
N LEU A 348 10.02 8.52 38.00
CA LEU A 348 10.15 9.81 37.34
C LEU A 348 8.83 10.12 36.62
N SER A 349 8.57 11.41 36.42
CA SER A 349 7.47 11.88 35.58
C SER A 349 8.02 12.86 34.54
N GLY A 350 7.46 12.86 33.34
CA GLY A 350 7.82 13.80 32.29
C GLY A 350 6.78 13.87 31.20
N ILE A 351 6.86 14.87 30.36
CA ILE A 351 5.98 15.05 29.19
C ILE A 351 6.82 14.77 27.95
N PRO A 352 6.53 13.73 27.15
CA PRO A 352 7.23 13.51 25.90
C PRO A 352 6.88 14.62 24.92
N ASN A 353 7.88 15.14 24.25
CA ASN A 353 7.75 16.22 23.29
C ASN A 353 8.66 15.98 22.08
N TYR A 354 8.48 16.73 21.02
CA TYR A 354 9.28 16.67 19.81
C TYR A 354 9.88 18.03 19.46
N ASN A 355 11.17 18.01 19.15
CA ASN A 355 11.87 19.17 18.62
C ASN A 355 12.04 19.03 17.10
N PRO A 356 11.36 19.85 16.28
CA PRO A 356 11.43 19.75 14.81
C PRO A 356 12.78 20.20 14.24
N ILE A 357 13.55 21.01 14.97
CA ILE A 357 14.86 21.49 14.53
C ILE A 357 15.94 20.39 14.68
N SER A 358 16.04 19.82 15.89
CA SER A 358 17.00 18.73 16.14
C SER A 358 16.50 17.36 15.67
N LYS A 359 15.19 17.24 15.34
CA LYS A 359 14.50 15.97 15.00
C LYS A 359 14.64 14.94 16.12
N GLU A 360 14.42 15.38 17.37
CA GLU A 360 14.54 14.56 18.55
C GLU A 360 13.23 14.49 19.33
N ILE A 361 12.90 13.29 19.80
CA ILE A 361 11.91 13.08 20.86
C ILE A 361 12.66 13.21 22.19
N TYR A 362 12.12 14.01 23.09
CA TYR A 362 12.71 14.26 24.41
C TYR A 362 11.60 14.39 25.48
N PHE A 363 12.01 14.36 26.75
CA PHE A 363 11.09 14.58 27.85
C PHE A 363 11.27 15.99 28.40
N ASP A 364 10.17 16.73 28.42
CA ASP A 364 10.08 18.01 29.11
C ASP A 364 9.59 17.84 30.54
N GLN A 365 9.93 18.79 31.41
CA GLN A 365 9.53 18.81 32.83
C GLN A 365 9.80 17.48 33.56
N MET A 366 10.93 16.82 33.25
CA MET A 366 11.28 15.57 33.93
C MET A 366 11.70 15.85 35.38
N ASP A 367 11.02 15.19 36.32
CA ASP A 367 11.34 15.27 37.77
C ASP A 367 11.00 13.93 38.46
N TYR A 368 11.52 13.76 39.65
CA TYR A 368 11.12 12.64 40.51
C TYR A 368 9.66 12.81 40.95
N VAL A 369 8.93 11.73 41.01
CA VAL A 369 7.58 11.73 41.63
C VAL A 369 7.74 12.08 43.11
N LEU A 370 6.84 12.93 43.63
CA LEU A 370 6.94 13.48 45.00
C LEU A 370 7.24 12.42 46.07
N ASN A 371 6.57 11.28 46.01
CA ASN A 371 6.80 10.20 46.99
C ASN A 371 8.21 9.62 46.87
N THR A 372 8.71 9.41 45.67
CA THR A 372 10.11 9.01 45.44
C THR A 372 11.07 10.10 45.94
N LYS A 373 10.80 11.36 45.62
CA LYS A 373 11.60 12.51 46.07
C LYS A 373 11.71 12.58 47.58
N GLY A 374 10.60 12.39 48.31
CA GLY A 374 10.59 12.39 49.79
C GLY A 374 11.44 11.27 50.42
N ILE A 375 11.48 10.10 49.79
CA ILE A 375 12.32 8.97 50.25
C ILE A 375 13.78 9.22 49.89
N LEU A 376 14.08 9.73 48.71
CA LEU A 376 15.44 10.06 48.29
C LEU A 376 16.11 11.12 49.16
N THR A 377 15.34 12.12 49.66
CA THR A 377 15.86 13.13 50.63
C THR A 377 16.33 12.52 51.90
N LYS A 378 15.74 11.41 52.38
CA LYS A 378 16.11 10.73 53.63
C LYS A 378 17.27 9.74 53.43
N SER A 379 17.33 8.99 52.33
CA SER A 379 18.24 7.86 52.14
C SER A 379 19.23 8.04 51.02
N ALA A 380 18.96 8.89 50.00
CA ALA A 380 19.72 8.98 48.77
C ALA A 380 19.77 10.42 48.22
N ASN A 381 20.04 11.39 49.05
CA ASN A 381 20.09 12.83 48.72
C ASN A 381 21.01 13.12 47.49
N TRP A 382 22.05 12.33 47.30
CA TRP A 382 22.95 12.46 46.17
C TRP A 382 22.26 12.25 44.79
N LEU A 383 21.21 11.45 44.71
CA LEU A 383 20.38 11.32 43.50
C LEU A 383 19.67 12.63 43.19
N LEU A 384 19.27 13.38 44.21
CA LEU A 384 18.55 14.65 44.05
C LEU A 384 19.42 15.83 43.63
N GLN A 385 20.76 15.69 43.70
CA GLN A 385 21.72 16.76 43.32
C GLN A 385 21.65 17.10 41.81
N GLY A 386 20.68 16.60 41.07
CA GLY A 386 20.37 16.93 39.69
C GLY A 386 21.30 16.27 38.67
N THR A 387 22.48 15.79 39.04
CA THR A 387 23.44 15.18 38.10
C THR A 387 22.89 13.89 37.48
N ILE A 388 22.33 13.02 38.30
CA ILE A 388 21.76 11.74 37.80
C ILE A 388 20.48 11.98 36.99
N LEU A 389 19.55 12.80 37.50
CA LEU A 389 18.33 13.14 36.79
C LEU A 389 18.64 13.77 35.40
N ARG A 390 19.60 14.71 35.36
CA ARG A 390 20.04 15.32 34.12
C ARG A 390 20.62 14.29 33.14
N LYS A 391 21.49 13.39 33.63
CA LYS A 391 22.04 12.32 32.79
C LYS A 391 20.95 11.36 32.27
N ILE A 392 19.98 11.01 33.09
CA ILE A 392 18.82 10.22 32.65
C ILE A 392 18.05 11.00 31.57
N GLN A 393 17.77 12.27 31.80
CA GLN A 393 17.03 13.13 30.86
C GLN A 393 17.81 13.28 29.53
N GLU A 394 19.13 13.44 29.58
CA GLU A 394 19.99 13.50 28.38
C GLU A 394 19.97 12.18 27.59
N ASN A 395 19.91 11.04 28.27
CA ASN A 395 19.81 9.72 27.63
C ASN A 395 18.37 9.37 27.17
N CYS A 396 17.36 10.06 27.69
CA CYS A 396 15.97 9.97 27.19
C CYS A 396 15.69 10.87 25.98
N ARG A 397 16.73 11.31 25.26
CA ARG A 397 16.63 11.98 23.97
C ARG A 397 16.85 10.96 22.87
N TYR A 398 15.94 10.90 21.94
CA TYR A 398 16.00 9.97 20.82
C TYR A 398 15.93 10.72 19.50
N SER A 399 17.01 10.70 18.74
CA SER A 399 17.03 11.29 17.40
C SER A 399 16.31 10.36 16.42
N ILE A 400 15.26 10.88 15.80
CA ILE A 400 14.50 10.17 14.75
C ILE A 400 15.01 10.51 13.34
N LYS A 401 16.05 11.33 13.21
CA LYS A 401 16.60 11.75 11.92
C LYS A 401 16.98 10.57 11.03
N GLY A 402 17.71 9.61 11.58
CA GLY A 402 18.11 8.40 10.86
C GLY A 402 16.90 7.58 10.39
N ASN A 403 15.90 7.42 11.27
CA ASN A 403 14.67 6.69 10.94
C ASN A 403 13.86 7.38 9.81
N LEU A 404 13.78 8.71 9.81
CA LEU A 404 13.13 9.48 8.75
C LEU A 404 13.86 9.30 7.40
N GLU A 405 15.19 9.37 7.40
CA GLU A 405 16.00 9.17 6.20
C GLU A 405 15.92 7.74 5.66
N GLU A 406 15.95 6.76 6.55
CA GLU A 406 15.77 5.35 6.18
C GLU A 406 14.37 5.07 5.65
N GLY A 407 13.34 5.62 6.30
CA GLY A 407 11.95 5.56 5.81
C GLY A 407 11.83 6.15 4.40
N LYS A 408 12.45 7.30 4.15
CA LYS A 408 12.47 7.92 2.81
C LYS A 408 13.15 7.03 1.76
N LYS A 409 14.30 6.43 2.11
CA LYS A 409 15.01 5.49 1.22
C LYS A 409 14.19 4.24 0.92
N SER A 410 13.53 3.68 1.93
CA SER A 410 12.72 2.47 1.81
C SER A 410 11.45 2.66 0.97
N MET A 411 10.91 3.87 0.94
CA MET A 411 9.71 4.20 0.14
C MET A 411 10.03 4.50 -1.34
N ASN A 412 11.21 5.02 -1.64
CA ASN A 412 11.61 5.41 -2.99
C ASN A 412 11.42 4.31 -4.06
N PRO A 413 11.78 3.02 -3.83
CA PRO A 413 11.57 1.96 -4.82
C PRO A 413 10.10 1.75 -5.20
N TYR A 414 9.16 2.01 -4.29
CA TYR A 414 7.72 1.89 -4.55
C TYR A 414 7.13 3.09 -5.30
N LEU A 415 7.87 4.18 -5.39
CA LEU A 415 7.48 5.41 -6.08
C LEU A 415 8.19 5.59 -7.41
N SER A 416 9.31 4.89 -7.64
CA SER A 416 10.16 5.07 -8.82
C SER A 416 9.97 3.90 -9.78
N ASN A 417 9.14 4.09 -10.80
CA ASN A 417 8.87 3.10 -11.85
C ASN A 417 8.41 1.72 -11.31
N TYR A 418 7.70 1.73 -10.18
CA TYR A 418 7.16 0.52 -9.58
C TYR A 418 6.00 -0.01 -10.42
N SER A 419 6.02 -1.31 -10.75
CA SER A 419 4.95 -1.95 -11.49
C SER A 419 4.16 -2.90 -10.57
N PRO A 420 3.02 -2.47 -10.01
CA PRO A 420 2.19 -3.31 -9.16
C PRO A 420 1.51 -4.44 -9.93
N MET A 421 1.33 -4.26 -11.24
CA MET A 421 0.79 -5.24 -12.17
C MET A 421 1.35 -4.99 -13.56
N LYS A 422 1.30 -6.01 -14.42
CA LYS A 422 1.83 -5.94 -15.78
C LYS A 422 1.17 -4.82 -16.59
N GLY A 423 2.00 -3.93 -17.15
CA GLY A 423 1.55 -2.80 -17.96
C GLY A 423 1.13 -1.55 -17.17
N VAL A 424 1.19 -1.60 -15.85
CA VAL A 424 0.89 -0.44 -14.98
C VAL A 424 2.15 -0.02 -14.25
N PHE A 425 2.48 1.27 -14.30
CA PHE A 425 3.68 1.83 -13.68
C PHE A 425 3.29 2.98 -12.77
N VAL A 426 3.88 3.00 -11.56
CA VAL A 426 3.76 4.09 -10.59
C VAL A 426 5.02 4.92 -10.63
N ASN A 427 4.89 6.22 -10.93
CA ASN A 427 5.99 7.18 -10.93
C ASN A 427 5.67 8.33 -10.00
N GLY A 428 6.55 8.57 -9.05
CA GLY A 428 6.42 9.65 -8.07
C GLY A 428 7.73 9.92 -7.36
N THR A 429 7.76 10.98 -6.57
CA THR A 429 8.89 11.33 -5.70
C THR A 429 8.42 11.66 -4.30
N LEU A 430 9.12 11.18 -3.30
CA LEU A 430 8.91 11.58 -1.92
C LEU A 430 9.77 12.82 -1.64
N ASN A 431 9.13 13.99 -1.49
CA ASN A 431 9.83 15.26 -1.30
C ASN A 431 10.32 15.41 0.13
N ASP A 432 9.44 15.25 1.12
CA ASP A 432 9.78 15.41 2.52
C ASP A 432 9.04 14.45 3.44
N PHE A 433 9.57 14.29 4.65
CA PHE A 433 9.06 13.41 5.68
C PHE A 433 9.23 14.11 7.04
N GLU A 434 8.12 14.56 7.61
CA GLU A 434 8.11 15.30 8.87
C GLU A 434 7.40 14.52 9.99
N PHE A 435 7.93 14.64 11.20
CA PHE A 435 7.26 14.19 12.40
C PHE A 435 6.53 15.39 13.03
N GLU A 436 5.26 15.21 13.41
CA GLU A 436 4.47 16.35 13.91
C GLU A 436 4.53 16.48 15.45
N LYS A 437 4.14 15.42 16.17
CA LYS A 437 3.99 15.47 17.64
C LYS A 437 3.94 14.08 18.27
N VAL A 438 4.13 14.06 19.58
CA VAL A 438 3.87 12.89 20.46
C VAL A 438 2.65 13.19 21.32
N GLU A 439 1.77 12.21 21.50
CA GLU A 439 0.61 12.28 22.40
C GLU A 439 0.61 11.06 23.34
N LEU A 440 0.10 11.21 24.58
CA LEU A 440 -0.02 10.17 25.60
C LEU A 440 -1.45 9.65 25.70
#